data_746e220ae87e6784e770e553535206aa
#
_entry.id   746e220ae87e6784e770e553535206aa
#
_cell.length_a   1.000
_cell.length_b   1.000
_cell.length_c   1.000
_cell.angle_alpha   90.00
_cell.angle_beta   90.00
_cell.angle_gamma   90.00
#
_symmetry.space_group_name_H-M   'P 1'
#
loop_
_entity.id
_entity.type
_entity.pdbx_description
1 polymer ?
#
loop_
_entity_poly.entity_id
_entity_poly.type
_entity_poly.pdbx_seq_one_letter_code
_entity_poly.pdbx_strand_id
1 'polypeptide(L)'
;VPIDTFEVVGAVEQLVEEKKIPQPTEYINSGRGIHIYWDINNCHIMLLDLWEKIENHLFNTIKELERSIKNISVDTRVKDPTRLLRLPGTINSKNNSKCYSMLKNESNKYNIFDLKKAYIKPKKQYKQNKGKIAYLPTKNLYTLNMSRIEDFKRIVSLRNGEVVGYRNTL
;
A
#
# COMPACT_ATOMS: atom_id res chain seq x y z
N VAL A 1 17.50 -1.46 -24.83
CA VAL A 1 18.59 -0.58 -24.37
C VAL A 1 18.75 -0.84 -22.89
N PRO A 2 19.94 -1.11 -22.37
CA PRO A 2 20.16 -1.27 -20.95
C PRO A 2 19.81 0.04 -20.23
N ILE A 3 19.18 -0.07 -19.06
CA ILE A 3 18.83 1.08 -18.21
C ILE A 3 20.14 1.66 -17.66
N ASP A 4 20.31 2.97 -17.77
CA ASP A 4 21.40 3.65 -17.07
C ASP A 4 21.07 3.71 -15.58
N THR A 5 21.76 2.86 -14.82
CA THR A 5 21.54 2.73 -13.38
C THR A 5 21.94 3.99 -12.61
N PHE A 6 22.91 4.75 -13.11
CA PHE A 6 23.35 6.01 -12.48
C PHE A 6 22.34 7.13 -12.70
N GLU A 7 21.70 7.19 -13.86
CA GLU A 7 20.62 8.14 -14.14
C GLU A 7 19.47 7.93 -13.18
N VAL A 8 19.09 6.66 -12.94
CA VAL A 8 18.00 6.34 -11.99
C VAL A 8 18.39 6.72 -10.56
N VAL A 9 19.61 6.41 -10.12
CA VAL A 9 20.09 6.81 -8.78
C VAL A 9 20.07 8.32 -8.64
N GLY A 10 20.59 9.07 -9.62
CA GLY A 10 20.57 10.54 -9.60
C GLY A 10 19.17 11.13 -9.49
N ALA A 11 18.20 10.56 -10.23
CA ALA A 11 16.81 11.01 -10.15
C ALA A 11 16.16 10.69 -8.79
N VAL A 12 16.51 9.57 -8.17
CA VAL A 12 16.04 9.24 -6.81
C VAL A 12 16.66 10.19 -5.78
N GLU A 13 17.95 10.50 -5.88
CA GLU A 13 18.61 11.48 -5.00
C GLU A 13 17.99 12.87 -5.13
N GLN A 14 17.57 13.28 -6.33
CA GLN A 14 16.82 14.53 -6.51
C GLN A 14 15.50 14.51 -5.74
N LEU A 15 14.75 13.40 -5.73
CA LEU A 15 13.52 13.28 -4.91
C LEU A 15 13.80 13.37 -3.42
N VAL A 16 14.99 12.93 -2.98
CA VAL A 16 15.45 13.08 -1.59
C VAL A 16 15.75 14.54 -1.27
N GLU A 17 16.46 15.26 -2.13
CA GLU A 17 16.74 16.70 -1.97
C GLU A 17 15.44 17.51 -1.92
N GLU A 18 14.45 17.15 -2.74
CA GLU A 18 13.11 17.73 -2.74
C GLU A 18 12.27 17.32 -1.51
N LYS A 19 12.81 16.49 -0.61
CA LYS A 19 12.13 15.95 0.59
C LYS A 19 10.83 15.20 0.30
N LYS A 20 10.73 14.61 -0.88
CA LYS A 20 9.58 13.78 -1.27
C LYS A 20 9.67 12.36 -0.73
N ILE A 21 10.89 11.87 -0.57
CA ILE A 21 11.20 10.55 -0.01
C ILE A 21 12.38 10.66 0.97
N PRO A 22 12.54 9.71 1.91
CA PRO A 22 13.72 9.66 2.77
C PRO A 22 14.94 9.16 1.98
N GLN A 23 16.14 9.49 2.46
CA GLN A 23 17.39 8.99 1.90
C GLN A 23 17.40 7.45 1.90
N PRO A 24 17.60 6.77 0.79
CA PRO A 24 17.74 5.32 0.79
C PRO A 24 18.91 4.82 1.64
N THR A 25 18.74 3.67 2.26
CA THR A 25 19.83 3.00 3.00
C THR A 25 20.78 2.31 2.04
N GLU A 26 20.26 1.71 0.97
CA GLU A 26 21.09 0.99 0.02
C GLU A 26 20.46 0.96 -1.38
N TYR A 27 21.33 1.02 -2.39
CA TYR A 27 20.98 0.77 -3.78
C TYR A 27 21.68 -0.49 -4.26
N ILE A 28 20.93 -1.45 -4.79
CA ILE A 28 21.46 -2.72 -5.29
C ILE A 28 21.15 -2.86 -6.78
N ASN A 29 22.19 -3.00 -7.60
CA ASN A 29 22.02 -3.41 -8.97
C ASN A 29 21.76 -4.92 -9.01
N SER A 30 20.59 -5.32 -9.46
CA SER A 30 20.16 -6.73 -9.53
C SER A 30 20.57 -7.42 -10.84
N GLY A 31 21.31 -6.71 -11.70
CA GLY A 31 21.70 -7.15 -13.04
C GLY A 31 20.62 -6.92 -14.12
N ARG A 32 19.40 -6.55 -13.76
CA ARG A 32 18.31 -6.18 -14.69
C ARG A 32 17.62 -4.87 -14.33
N GLY A 33 17.89 -4.35 -13.16
CA GLY A 33 17.31 -3.13 -12.62
C GLY A 33 17.91 -2.83 -11.25
N ILE A 34 17.36 -1.84 -10.59
CA ILE A 34 17.81 -1.36 -9.28
C ILE A 34 16.78 -1.71 -8.24
N HIS A 35 17.24 -2.23 -7.10
CA HIS A 35 16.45 -2.30 -5.88
C HIS A 35 16.89 -1.17 -4.96
N ILE A 36 15.93 -0.48 -4.39
CA ILE A 36 16.13 0.63 -3.47
C ILE A 36 15.60 0.20 -2.11
N TYR A 37 16.42 0.33 -1.08
CA TYR A 37 16.09 -0.12 0.27
C TYR A 37 16.06 1.02 1.26
N TRP A 38 15.11 0.95 2.18
CA TRP A 38 15.03 1.76 3.38
C TRP A 38 14.93 0.85 4.58
N ASP A 39 16.01 0.75 5.34
CA ASP A 39 16.03 -0.06 6.56
C ASP A 39 15.17 0.59 7.63
N ILE A 40 14.24 -0.16 8.18
CA ILE A 40 13.44 0.26 9.32
C ILE A 40 13.84 -0.49 10.58
N ASN A 41 13.72 0.17 11.72
CA ASN A 41 13.90 -0.49 13.01
C ASN A 41 12.82 -1.58 13.20
N ASN A 42 13.14 -2.57 14.04
CA ASN A 42 12.18 -3.62 14.35
C ASN A 42 10.85 -3.02 14.81
N CYS A 43 9.78 -3.43 14.17
CA CYS A 43 8.44 -2.99 14.50
C CYS A 43 7.48 -4.18 14.65
N HIS A 44 6.43 -3.96 15.44
CA HIS A 44 5.44 -4.99 15.70
C HIS A 44 4.57 -5.22 14.45
N ILE A 45 4.12 -6.46 14.24
CA ILE A 45 3.29 -6.86 13.09
C ILE A 45 1.99 -6.03 12.96
N MET A 46 1.46 -5.54 14.07
CA MET A 46 0.28 -4.64 14.07
C MET A 46 0.50 -3.33 13.29
N LEU A 47 1.74 -2.98 12.96
CA LEU A 47 2.10 -1.80 12.17
C LEU A 47 2.13 -2.07 10.66
N LEU A 48 1.73 -3.26 10.21
CA LEU A 48 1.72 -3.64 8.80
C LEU A 48 0.94 -2.64 7.94
N ASP A 49 -0.27 -2.23 8.38
CA ASP A 49 -1.07 -1.21 7.67
C ASP A 49 -0.36 0.14 7.52
N LEU A 50 0.48 0.49 8.50
CA LEU A 50 1.28 1.70 8.44
C LEU A 50 2.45 1.53 7.47
N TRP A 51 3.12 0.38 7.54
CA TRP A 51 4.19 0.03 6.60
C TRP A 51 3.68 0.07 5.15
N GLU A 52 2.54 -0.55 4.86
CA GLU A 52 1.94 -0.53 3.52
C GLU A 52 1.63 0.89 3.01
N LYS A 53 1.21 1.80 3.91
CA LYS A 53 0.96 3.20 3.53
C LYS A 53 2.25 3.92 3.16
N ILE A 54 3.34 3.67 3.91
CA ILE A 54 4.66 4.24 3.63
C ILE A 54 5.19 3.67 2.32
N GLU A 55 5.13 2.35 2.14
CA GLU A 55 5.54 1.67 0.92
C GLU A 55 4.79 2.20 -0.31
N ASN A 56 3.47 2.38 -0.20
CA ASN A 56 2.67 2.96 -1.26
C ASN A 56 3.06 4.42 -1.57
N HIS A 57 3.44 5.21 -0.57
CA HIS A 57 3.93 6.57 -0.80
C HIS A 57 5.25 6.55 -1.58
N LEU A 58 6.24 5.77 -1.11
CA LEU A 58 7.54 5.63 -1.77
C LEU A 58 7.37 5.14 -3.21
N PHE A 59 6.59 4.07 -3.39
CA PHE A 59 6.30 3.51 -4.70
C PHE A 59 5.68 4.54 -5.66
N ASN A 60 4.64 5.25 -5.23
CA ASN A 60 3.96 6.21 -6.09
C ASN A 60 4.87 7.39 -6.46
N THR A 61 5.71 7.83 -5.52
CA THR A 61 6.67 8.93 -5.77
C THR A 61 7.75 8.51 -6.75
N ILE A 62 8.31 7.30 -6.60
CA ILE A 62 9.31 6.78 -7.54
C ILE A 62 8.69 6.50 -8.90
N LYS A 63 7.44 6.05 -8.95
CA LYS A 63 6.73 5.80 -10.21
C LYS A 63 6.57 7.07 -11.07
N GLU A 64 6.59 8.24 -10.48
CA GLU A 64 6.59 9.50 -11.24
C GLU A 64 7.81 9.63 -12.15
N LEU A 65 8.94 8.99 -11.80
CA LEU A 65 10.15 8.97 -12.62
C LEU A 65 9.98 8.24 -13.97
N GLU A 66 8.99 7.34 -14.09
CA GLU A 66 8.67 6.68 -15.38
C GLU A 66 8.31 7.70 -16.49
N ARG A 67 7.88 8.90 -16.09
CA ARG A 67 7.57 9.99 -17.04
C ARG A 67 8.81 10.77 -17.49
N SER A 68 9.83 10.81 -16.64
CA SER A 68 11.05 11.62 -16.84
C SER A 68 12.17 10.80 -17.47
N ILE A 69 12.27 9.54 -17.13
CA ILE A 69 13.34 8.66 -17.60
C ILE A 69 12.75 7.62 -18.58
N LYS A 70 13.31 7.56 -19.76
CA LYS A 70 12.88 6.59 -20.78
C LYS A 70 13.28 5.17 -20.40
N ASN A 71 12.44 4.21 -20.76
CA ASN A 71 12.71 2.77 -20.61
C ASN A 71 12.82 2.24 -19.17
N ILE A 72 12.38 2.99 -18.16
CA ILE A 72 12.21 2.46 -16.81
C ILE A 72 10.78 2.03 -16.57
N SER A 73 10.61 1.02 -15.74
CA SER A 73 9.31 0.58 -15.24
C SER A 73 9.47 0.13 -13.79
N VAL A 74 8.61 0.64 -12.93
CA VAL A 74 8.62 0.31 -11.50
C VAL A 74 7.77 -0.95 -11.27
N ASP A 75 8.37 -2.01 -10.73
CA ASP A 75 7.67 -3.28 -10.49
C ASP A 75 6.63 -3.11 -9.37
N THR A 76 5.36 -3.26 -9.73
CA THR A 76 4.23 -3.16 -8.78
C THR A 76 4.17 -4.30 -7.77
N ARG A 77 4.92 -5.38 -7.99
CA ARG A 77 4.90 -6.60 -7.17
C ARG A 77 5.79 -6.50 -5.93
N VAL A 78 6.58 -5.43 -5.78
CA VAL A 78 7.49 -5.25 -4.63
C VAL A 78 6.80 -4.97 -3.30
N LYS A 79 5.52 -4.64 -3.31
CA LYS A 79 4.73 -4.29 -2.12
C LYS A 79 4.38 -5.46 -1.20
N ASP A 80 4.96 -6.60 -1.41
CA ASP A 80 4.76 -7.80 -0.59
C ASP A 80 5.88 -7.88 0.47
N PRO A 81 5.56 -7.82 1.78
CA PRO A 81 6.55 -7.90 2.85
C PRO A 81 7.30 -9.23 2.91
N THR A 82 6.76 -10.28 2.27
CA THR A 82 7.37 -11.61 2.22
C THR A 82 8.23 -11.82 0.97
N ARG A 83 8.40 -10.79 0.14
CA ARG A 83 9.08 -10.93 -1.13
C ARG A 83 10.56 -11.21 -0.99
N LEU A 84 11.00 -12.26 -1.65
CA LEU A 84 12.41 -12.58 -1.75
C LEU A 84 13.08 -11.70 -2.82
N LEU A 85 14.12 -11.01 -2.41
CA LEU A 85 14.94 -10.17 -3.28
C LEU A 85 16.32 -10.79 -3.48
N ARG A 86 16.98 -10.38 -4.55
CA ARG A 86 18.29 -10.92 -4.91
C ARG A 86 19.37 -10.41 -3.98
N LEU A 87 20.20 -11.33 -3.49
CA LEU A 87 21.29 -11.00 -2.58
C LEU A 87 22.49 -10.44 -3.36
N PRO A 88 23.13 -9.35 -2.93
CA PRO A 88 24.41 -8.88 -3.46
C PRO A 88 25.48 -9.97 -3.42
N GLY A 89 26.35 -9.99 -4.42
CA GLY A 89 27.38 -11.01 -4.60
C GLY A 89 26.96 -12.23 -5.42
N THR A 90 25.67 -12.37 -5.73
CA THR A 90 25.14 -13.47 -6.56
C THR A 90 25.11 -13.11 -8.04
N ILE A 91 24.99 -14.14 -8.90
CA ILE A 91 24.84 -13.98 -10.35
C ILE A 91 23.35 -14.14 -10.71
N ASN A 92 22.83 -13.22 -11.52
CA ASN A 92 21.51 -13.34 -12.07
C ASN A 92 21.51 -14.35 -13.22
N SER A 93 20.96 -15.54 -12.98
CA SER A 93 20.93 -16.65 -13.95
C SER A 93 20.21 -16.33 -15.27
N LYS A 94 19.34 -15.29 -15.29
CA LYS A 94 18.59 -14.93 -16.50
C LYS A 94 19.40 -14.14 -17.54
N ASN A 95 20.40 -13.40 -17.11
CA ASN A 95 21.24 -12.57 -17.99
C ASN A 95 22.73 -12.66 -17.66
N ASN A 96 23.10 -13.57 -16.79
CA ASN A 96 24.47 -13.81 -16.31
C ASN A 96 25.18 -12.55 -15.75
N SER A 97 24.42 -11.59 -15.26
CA SER A 97 24.94 -10.35 -14.66
C SER A 97 25.13 -10.49 -13.16
N LYS A 98 26.18 -9.86 -12.64
CA LYS A 98 26.47 -9.84 -11.21
C LYS A 98 25.52 -8.87 -10.49
N CYS A 99 24.95 -9.32 -9.37
CA CYS A 99 24.22 -8.48 -8.44
C CYS A 99 25.22 -7.86 -7.44
N TYR A 100 25.17 -6.54 -7.25
CA TYR A 100 26.10 -5.85 -6.35
C TYR A 100 25.48 -4.61 -5.73
N SER A 101 25.97 -4.25 -4.54
CA SER A 101 25.63 -3.00 -3.87
C SER A 101 26.33 -1.84 -4.59
N MET A 102 25.57 -0.81 -4.97
CA MET A 102 26.10 0.38 -5.63
C MET A 102 26.50 1.44 -4.61
N LEU A 103 25.56 1.76 -3.70
CA LEU A 103 25.72 2.73 -2.64
C LEU A 103 25.07 2.17 -1.39
N LYS A 104 25.77 2.26 -0.26
CA LYS A 104 25.27 1.82 1.04
C LYS A 104 25.53 2.90 2.08
N ASN A 105 24.48 3.28 2.79
CA ASN A 105 24.55 4.22 3.88
C ASN A 105 24.10 3.54 5.18
N GLU A 106 25.07 2.94 5.89
CA GLU A 106 24.81 2.12 7.09
C GLU A 106 24.18 2.89 8.26
N SER A 107 24.29 4.22 8.24
CA SER A 107 23.76 5.08 9.31
C SER A 107 22.26 5.34 9.18
N ASN A 108 21.65 5.07 8.03
CA ASN A 108 20.26 5.40 7.77
C ASN A 108 19.32 4.25 8.15
N LYS A 109 18.98 4.18 9.45
CA LYS A 109 17.87 3.34 9.92
C LYS A 109 16.70 4.21 10.36
N TYR A 110 15.52 3.87 9.90
CA TYR A 110 14.33 4.68 10.11
C TYR A 110 13.41 4.12 11.18
N ASN A 111 12.83 5.02 11.98
CA ASN A 111 11.69 4.66 12.79
C ASN A 111 10.43 4.84 11.94
N ILE A 112 9.55 3.84 11.93
CA ILE A 112 8.32 3.84 11.12
C ILE A 112 7.39 5.01 11.46
N PHE A 113 7.40 5.47 12.71
CA PHE A 113 6.58 6.62 13.13
C PHE A 113 7.13 7.96 12.63
N ASP A 114 8.45 8.08 12.49
CA ASP A 114 9.06 9.27 11.90
C ASP A 114 8.77 9.36 10.41
N LEU A 115 8.83 8.25 9.69
CA LEU A 115 8.39 8.15 8.30
C LEU A 115 6.91 8.51 8.14
N LYS A 116 6.06 8.01 9.03
CA LYS A 116 4.63 8.39 9.05
C LYS A 116 4.46 9.89 9.20
N LYS A 117 5.13 10.50 10.16
CA LYS A 117 5.02 11.95 10.45
C LYS A 117 5.50 12.79 9.28
N ALA A 118 6.59 12.38 8.62
CA ALA A 118 7.19 13.12 7.52
C ALA A 118 6.40 13.00 6.21
N TYR A 119 5.93 11.80 5.87
CA TYR A 119 5.44 11.50 4.52
C TYR A 119 3.96 11.15 4.44
N ILE A 120 3.34 10.67 5.52
CA ILE A 120 1.92 10.31 5.51
C ILE A 120 1.08 11.44 6.08
N LYS A 121 0.47 12.21 5.21
CA LYS A 121 -0.47 13.26 5.63
C LYS A 121 -1.64 12.65 6.38
N PRO A 122 -2.02 13.17 7.56
CA PRO A 122 -3.21 12.71 8.22
C PRO A 122 -4.40 12.88 7.27
N LYS A 123 -5.19 11.81 7.08
CA LYS A 123 -6.46 11.96 6.38
C LYS A 123 -7.21 13.09 7.09
N LYS A 124 -7.60 14.13 6.35
CA LYS A 124 -8.53 15.12 6.89
C LYS A 124 -9.71 14.32 7.43
N GLN A 125 -9.86 14.27 8.74
CA GLN A 125 -11.10 13.78 9.30
C GLN A 125 -12.15 14.75 8.77
N TYR A 126 -12.87 14.32 7.74
CA TYR A 126 -14.15 14.92 7.47
C TYR A 126 -14.89 14.75 8.79
N LYS A 127 -15.09 15.87 9.52
CA LYS A 127 -16.09 15.89 10.58
C LYS A 127 -17.31 15.29 9.89
N GLN A 128 -17.59 14.01 10.19
CA GLN A 128 -18.91 13.50 9.89
C GLN A 128 -19.79 14.56 10.54
N ASN A 129 -20.42 15.39 9.72
CA ASN A 129 -21.58 16.11 10.17
C ASN A 129 -22.43 14.98 10.74
N LYS A 130 -22.40 14.82 12.06
CA LYS A 130 -23.39 14.03 12.75
C LYS A 130 -24.66 14.73 12.35
N GLY A 131 -25.21 14.30 11.21
CA GLY A 131 -26.52 14.74 10.80
C GLY A 131 -27.31 14.61 12.07
N LYS A 132 -27.97 15.68 12.49
CA LYS A 132 -28.86 15.61 13.62
C LYS A 132 -29.62 14.32 13.42
N ILE A 133 -29.35 13.31 14.27
CA ILE A 133 -30.13 12.09 14.24
C ILE A 133 -31.52 12.63 14.50
N ALA A 134 -32.29 12.79 13.42
CA ALA A 134 -33.70 13.07 13.57
C ALA A 134 -34.17 11.86 14.38
N TYR A 135 -34.42 12.05 15.64
CA TYR A 135 -35.11 11.05 16.45
C TYR A 135 -36.43 10.82 15.73
N LEU A 136 -36.41 9.82 14.86
CA LEU A 136 -37.66 9.22 14.43
C LEU A 136 -38.38 8.89 15.73
N PRO A 137 -39.61 9.38 15.93
CA PRO A 137 -40.34 9.13 17.17
C PRO A 137 -40.24 7.64 17.41
N THR A 138 -39.77 7.28 18.59
CA THR A 138 -39.44 5.91 18.99
C THR A 138 -40.62 5.03 18.64
N LYS A 139 -40.60 4.43 17.47
CA LYS A 139 -41.53 3.35 17.15
C LYS A 139 -41.27 2.30 18.23
N ASN A 140 -42.25 2.05 19.05
CA ASN A 140 -42.19 1.05 20.09
C ASN A 140 -41.55 -0.22 19.49
N LEU A 141 -40.65 -0.92 20.20
CA LEU A 141 -39.99 -2.16 19.73
C LEU A 141 -41.02 -3.14 19.11
N TYR A 142 -42.22 -3.14 19.61
CA TYR A 142 -43.36 -3.88 19.08
C TYR A 142 -43.71 -3.47 17.64
N THR A 143 -43.85 -2.18 17.36
CA THR A 143 -44.19 -1.69 16.01
C THR A 143 -43.06 -1.94 15.00
N LEU A 144 -41.80 -1.89 15.45
CA LEU A 144 -40.64 -2.18 14.62
C LEU A 144 -40.55 -3.67 14.26
N ASN A 145 -40.87 -4.55 15.24
CA ASN A 145 -40.90 -5.99 14.99
C ASN A 145 -42.09 -6.38 14.10
N MET A 146 -43.26 -5.74 14.28
CA MET A 146 -44.42 -5.96 13.41
C MET A 146 -44.12 -5.55 11.96
N SER A 147 -43.50 -4.40 11.75
CA SER A 147 -43.08 -3.96 10.40
C SER A 147 -42.13 -4.97 9.75
N ARG A 148 -41.16 -5.53 10.49
CA ARG A 148 -40.24 -6.57 9.99
C ARG A 148 -40.95 -7.86 9.62
N ILE A 149 -41.96 -8.25 10.40
CA ILE A 149 -42.78 -9.43 10.11
C ILE A 149 -43.59 -9.22 8.84
N GLU A 150 -44.13 -8.02 8.63
CA GLU A 150 -44.87 -7.67 7.41
C GLU A 150 -43.94 -7.66 6.20
N ASP A 151 -42.75 -7.11 6.30
CA ASP A 151 -41.74 -7.15 5.23
C ASP A 151 -41.35 -8.60 4.89
N PHE A 152 -41.17 -9.44 5.91
CA PHE A 152 -40.89 -10.85 5.71
C PHE A 152 -42.05 -11.58 4.99
N LYS A 153 -43.28 -11.37 5.44
CA LYS A 153 -44.46 -11.93 4.75
C LYS A 153 -44.54 -11.49 3.28
N ARG A 154 -44.25 -10.24 3.00
CA ARG A 154 -44.20 -9.70 1.63
C ARG A 154 -43.13 -10.37 0.79
N ILE A 155 -41.93 -10.60 1.33
CA ILE A 155 -40.85 -11.32 0.65
C ILE A 155 -41.29 -12.77 0.35
N VAL A 156 -41.87 -13.45 1.33
CA VAL A 156 -42.38 -14.83 1.15
C VAL A 156 -43.45 -14.90 0.07
N SER A 157 -44.38 -13.94 0.04
CA SER A 157 -45.41 -13.90 -0.98
C SER A 157 -44.86 -13.64 -2.40
N LEU A 158 -43.84 -12.77 -2.52
CA LEU A 158 -43.17 -12.51 -3.79
C LEU A 158 -42.38 -13.72 -4.32
N ARG A 159 -42.04 -14.65 -3.41
CA ARG A 159 -41.33 -15.90 -3.71
C ARG A 159 -42.28 -17.12 -3.84
N ASN A 160 -43.56 -16.89 -4.01
CA ASN A 160 -44.58 -17.96 -4.09
C ASN A 160 -44.52 -18.94 -2.90
N GLY A 161 -44.13 -18.47 -1.71
CA GLY A 161 -44.03 -19.30 -0.51
C GLY A 161 -42.74 -20.10 -0.36
N GLU A 162 -41.84 -20.08 -1.34
CA GLU A 162 -40.57 -20.81 -1.24
C GLU A 162 -39.58 -20.06 -0.36
N VAL A 163 -39.26 -20.65 0.79
CA VAL A 163 -38.28 -20.12 1.74
C VAL A 163 -36.96 -20.93 1.71
N VAL A 164 -36.96 -22.09 1.09
CA VAL A 164 -35.86 -23.07 1.05
C VAL A 164 -35.08 -22.95 -0.26
N GLY A 165 -33.77 -22.86 -0.23
CA GLY A 165 -32.89 -22.99 -1.39
C GLY A 165 -32.02 -21.77 -1.75
N TYR A 166 -32.24 -20.60 -1.14
CA TYR A 166 -31.48 -19.37 -1.49
C TYR A 166 -30.25 -19.10 -0.62
N ARG A 167 -29.89 -20.03 0.28
CA ARG A 167 -28.75 -19.85 1.20
C ARG A 167 -27.38 -20.04 0.55
N ASN A 168 -27.32 -20.60 -0.67
CA ASN A 168 -26.07 -20.99 -1.31
C ASN A 168 -25.81 -20.30 -2.65
N THR A 169 -26.48 -19.21 -2.95
CA THR A 169 -26.31 -18.45 -4.20
C THR A 169 -25.84 -17.01 -4.00
N LEU A 170 -25.12 -16.73 -2.90
CA LEU A 170 -24.35 -15.51 -2.69
C LEU A 170 -22.89 -15.85 -2.57
#